data_d3d015c44dae9a3a166025a055d6b6ac
#
_entry.id   d3d015c44dae9a3a166025a055d6b6ac
#
_cell.length_a   1.000
_cell.length_b   1.000
_cell.length_c   1.000
_cell.angle_alpha   90.00
_cell.angle_beta   90.00
_cell.angle_gamma   90.00
#
_symmetry.space_group_name_H-M   'P 1'
#
loop_
_entity.id
_entity.type
_entity.pdbx_description
1 polymer ?
#
loop_
_entity_poly.entity_id
_entity_poly.type
_entity_poly.pdbx_seq_one_letter_code
_entity_poly.pdbx_strand_id
1 'polypeptide(L)'
;MNKEYQHTIKKSITVSGVGLHTGTQVDMTFHPAPANHGYKFRRTDLNSQPVIEADADLVTDTARGTTITKNGASVSTIEHTLAALVGLGIDNVMIDLNGPETPIMDGSSKEFIQALSSVGMETQDAEREYITINENITFK
;
A
#
# COMPACT_ATOMS: atom_id res chain seq x y z
N MET A 1 -1.83 -24.08 -19.25
CA MET A 1 -1.46 -22.75 -18.79
C MET A 1 -1.95 -22.51 -17.39
N ASN A 2 -1.06 -22.10 -16.48
CA ASN A 2 -1.42 -21.90 -15.11
C ASN A 2 -2.11 -20.54 -14.93
N LYS A 3 -3.21 -20.56 -14.21
CA LYS A 3 -3.89 -19.33 -13.85
C LYS A 3 -3.31 -18.83 -12.54
N GLU A 4 -3.16 -17.53 -12.43
CA GLU A 4 -2.74 -16.90 -11.18
C GLU A 4 -3.91 -16.14 -10.62
N TYR A 5 -4.10 -16.32 -9.33
CA TYR A 5 -5.21 -15.71 -8.60
C TYR A 5 -4.71 -14.58 -7.72
N GLN A 6 -5.61 -13.66 -7.44
CA GLN A 6 -5.32 -12.55 -6.56
C GLN A 6 -5.19 -13.01 -5.11
N HIS A 7 -4.45 -12.22 -4.33
CA HIS A 7 -4.22 -12.52 -2.92
C HIS A 7 -4.49 -11.29 -2.08
N THR A 8 -4.98 -11.54 -0.88
CA THR A 8 -5.05 -10.54 0.18
C THR A 8 -4.45 -11.15 1.45
N ILE A 9 -4.45 -10.40 2.54
CA ILE A 9 -3.96 -10.93 3.82
C ILE A 9 -5.12 -11.54 4.60
N LYS A 10 -4.81 -12.47 5.49
CA LYS A 10 -5.84 -13.18 6.26
C LYS A 10 -6.38 -12.35 7.42
N LYS A 11 -5.55 -11.51 8.02
CA LYS A 11 -5.89 -10.74 9.21
C LYS A 11 -5.30 -9.36 9.10
N SER A 12 -5.86 -8.43 9.85
CA SER A 12 -5.30 -7.09 9.94
C SER A 12 -4.03 -7.11 10.78
N ILE A 13 -3.09 -6.23 10.45
CA ILE A 13 -1.85 -6.07 11.19
C ILE A 13 -1.44 -4.60 11.18
N THR A 14 -0.98 -4.10 12.33
CA THR A 14 -0.56 -2.72 12.49
C THR A 14 0.95 -2.65 12.69
N VAL A 15 1.57 -1.72 11.98
CA VAL A 15 2.96 -1.34 12.25
C VAL A 15 2.98 0.13 12.66
N SER A 16 3.84 0.46 13.61
CA SER A 16 3.91 1.82 14.15
C SER A 16 5.34 2.32 14.08
N GLY A 17 5.50 3.58 13.81
CA GLY A 17 6.82 4.19 13.73
C GLY A 17 6.70 5.66 13.44
N VAL A 18 7.82 6.25 13.03
CA VAL A 18 7.94 7.68 12.81
C VAL A 18 8.07 7.95 11.31
N GLY A 19 7.37 8.98 10.82
CA GLY A 19 7.54 9.41 9.44
C GLY A 19 8.91 10.04 9.26
N LEU A 20 9.57 9.74 8.15
CA LEU A 20 10.93 10.21 7.88
C LEU A 20 11.01 11.73 7.83
N HIS A 21 10.07 12.36 7.14
CA HIS A 21 10.08 13.80 6.91
C HIS A 21 9.30 14.57 7.94
N THR A 22 8.18 14.00 8.41
CA THR A 22 7.33 14.67 9.38
C THR A 22 7.84 14.56 10.82
N GLY A 23 8.59 13.49 11.12
CA GLY A 23 9.03 13.22 12.47
C GLY A 23 7.91 12.86 13.41
N THR A 24 6.73 12.54 12.88
CA THR A 24 5.53 12.31 13.68
C THR A 24 5.26 10.81 13.80
N GLN A 25 4.88 10.39 15.02
CA GLN A 25 4.48 9.01 15.26
C GLN A 25 3.22 8.70 14.47
N VAL A 26 3.20 7.56 13.79
CA VAL A 26 2.08 7.16 12.97
C VAL A 26 1.85 5.66 13.11
N ASP A 27 0.58 5.26 13.04
CA ASP A 27 0.17 3.86 13.01
C ASP A 27 -0.38 3.55 11.63
N MET A 28 0.07 2.45 11.06
CA MET A 28 -0.36 2.01 9.75
C MET A 28 -0.89 0.59 9.88
N THR A 29 -2.17 0.40 9.52
CA THR A 29 -2.83 -0.89 9.65
C THR A 29 -3.21 -1.41 8.28
N PHE A 30 -2.75 -2.61 7.96
CA PHE A 30 -3.14 -3.32 6.76
C PHE A 30 -4.38 -4.16 7.06
N HIS A 31 -5.39 -4.03 6.21
CA HIS A 31 -6.63 -4.82 6.34
C HIS A 31 -6.83 -5.68 5.10
N PRO A 32 -7.41 -6.88 5.25
CA PRO A 32 -7.84 -7.64 4.08
C PRO A 32 -8.82 -6.82 3.24
N ALA A 33 -8.79 -7.04 1.93
CA ALA A 33 -9.66 -6.34 1.02
C ALA A 33 -10.17 -7.31 -0.05
N PRO A 34 -11.33 -7.02 -0.65
CA PRO A 34 -11.89 -7.93 -1.66
C PRO A 34 -11.09 -7.94 -2.95
N ALA A 35 -11.36 -8.92 -3.79
CA ALA A 35 -10.73 -9.01 -5.09
C ALA A 35 -10.98 -7.74 -5.89
N ASN A 36 -10.02 -7.39 -6.73
CA ASN A 36 -10.06 -6.20 -7.59
C ASN A 36 -10.00 -4.88 -6.83
N HIS A 37 -9.68 -4.92 -5.55
CA HIS A 37 -9.60 -3.72 -4.71
C HIS A 37 -8.33 -2.92 -4.98
N GLY A 38 -7.20 -3.61 -5.19
CA GLY A 38 -5.92 -2.94 -5.33
C GLY A 38 -5.40 -2.44 -3.99
N TYR A 39 -4.44 -1.53 -4.04
CA TYR A 39 -3.86 -0.92 -2.85
C TYR A 39 -4.50 0.44 -2.65
N LYS A 40 -5.11 0.66 -1.49
CA LYS A 40 -5.71 1.94 -1.16
C LYS A 40 -5.29 2.35 0.24
N PHE A 41 -5.05 3.65 0.41
CA PHE A 41 -4.77 4.24 1.71
C PHE A 41 -5.99 5.01 2.19
N ARG A 42 -6.28 4.91 3.48
CA ARG A 42 -7.37 5.67 4.08
C ARG A 42 -6.81 6.49 5.23
N ARG A 43 -6.99 7.82 5.15
CA ARG A 43 -6.48 8.74 6.16
C ARG A 43 -7.49 8.82 7.30
N THR A 44 -7.26 8.03 8.34
CA THR A 44 -8.20 7.91 9.46
C THR A 44 -8.15 9.10 10.41
N ASP A 45 -7.11 9.93 10.32
CA ASP A 45 -6.96 11.14 11.14
C ASP A 45 -7.75 12.33 10.60
N LEU A 46 -8.26 12.24 9.39
CA LEU A 46 -8.99 13.35 8.76
C LEU A 46 -10.49 13.09 8.80
N ASN A 47 -11.26 14.18 8.81
CA ASN A 47 -12.72 14.07 8.70
C ASN A 47 -13.07 13.39 7.39
N SER A 48 -14.14 12.60 7.39
CA SER A 48 -14.60 11.81 6.25
C SER A 48 -13.63 10.70 5.82
N GLN A 49 -12.48 10.57 6.45
CA GLN A 49 -11.51 9.51 6.20
C GLN A 49 -11.29 9.24 4.70
N PRO A 50 -10.71 10.21 3.99
CA PRO A 50 -10.55 10.07 2.55
C PRO A 50 -9.69 8.89 2.16
N VAL A 51 -10.06 8.27 1.04
CA VAL A 51 -9.36 7.10 0.48
C VAL A 51 -8.60 7.55 -0.75
N ILE A 52 -7.33 7.13 -0.83
CA ILE A 52 -6.44 7.50 -1.94
C ILE A 52 -5.90 6.20 -2.51
N GLU A 53 -6.21 5.92 -3.77
CA GLU A 53 -5.67 4.74 -4.46
C GLU A 53 -4.18 4.92 -4.72
N ALA A 54 -3.42 3.85 -4.58
CA ALA A 54 -2.00 3.85 -4.93
C ALA A 54 -1.89 3.74 -6.45
N ASP A 55 -2.15 4.83 -7.14
CA ASP A 55 -2.25 4.92 -8.58
C ASP A 55 -1.23 5.93 -9.08
N ALA A 56 -0.52 5.57 -10.14
CA ALA A 56 0.50 6.46 -10.72
C ALA A 56 -0.09 7.82 -11.10
N ASP A 57 -1.36 7.85 -11.51
CA ASP A 57 -2.02 9.10 -11.88
C ASP A 57 -2.21 10.04 -10.71
N LEU A 58 -2.12 9.55 -9.49
CA LEU A 58 -2.29 10.37 -8.29
C LEU A 58 -0.97 10.82 -7.68
N VAL A 59 0.16 10.43 -8.27
CA VAL A 59 1.47 10.85 -7.78
C VAL A 59 1.65 12.33 -8.03
N THR A 60 1.93 13.08 -6.97
CA THR A 60 2.09 14.54 -7.06
C THR A 60 3.50 15.01 -6.77
N ASP A 61 4.32 14.19 -6.12
CA ASP A 61 5.66 14.58 -5.73
C ASP A 61 6.53 13.34 -5.60
N THR A 62 7.77 13.44 -6.08
CA THR A 62 8.74 12.35 -5.93
C THR A 62 10.06 12.85 -5.34
N ALA A 63 10.15 14.12 -4.98
CA ALA A 63 11.41 14.71 -4.53
C ALA A 63 11.89 14.15 -3.20
N ARG A 64 10.96 13.79 -2.31
CA ARG A 64 11.28 13.28 -0.97
C ARG A 64 10.55 11.97 -0.71
N GLY A 65 10.53 11.11 -1.71
CA GLY A 65 9.73 9.91 -1.67
C GLY A 65 8.45 10.11 -2.46
N THR A 66 7.73 9.03 -2.68
CA THR A 66 6.53 9.08 -3.52
C THR A 66 5.33 9.55 -2.71
N THR A 67 4.66 10.58 -3.21
CA THR A 67 3.45 11.13 -2.60
C THR A 67 2.29 11.01 -3.55
N ILE A 68 1.17 10.49 -3.06
CA ILE A 68 -0.08 10.44 -3.81
C ILE A 68 -1.09 11.37 -3.14
N THR A 69 -1.92 12.02 -3.97
CA THR A 69 -2.89 13.00 -3.47
C THR A 69 -4.23 12.81 -4.16
N LYS A 70 -5.29 12.91 -3.39
CA LYS A 70 -6.65 12.89 -3.90
C LYS A 70 -7.57 13.60 -2.92
N ASN A 71 -8.47 14.42 -3.44
CA ASN A 71 -9.50 15.11 -2.63
C ASN A 71 -8.90 15.90 -1.46
N GLY A 72 -7.76 16.53 -1.70
CA GLY A 72 -7.12 17.37 -0.69
C GLY A 72 -6.35 16.63 0.37
N ALA A 73 -6.27 15.30 0.29
CA ALA A 73 -5.51 14.49 1.23
C ALA A 73 -4.32 13.86 0.52
N SER A 74 -3.23 13.66 1.23
CA SER A 74 -2.05 13.05 0.65
C SER A 74 -1.45 12.00 1.59
N VAL A 75 -0.70 11.07 0.99
CA VAL A 75 0.11 10.09 1.71
C VAL A 75 1.48 10.08 1.06
N SER A 76 2.51 10.24 1.87
CA SER A 76 3.89 10.33 1.38
C SER A 76 4.71 9.12 1.79
N THR A 77 5.81 8.91 1.06
CA THR A 77 6.82 7.89 1.35
C THR A 77 6.22 6.48 1.29
N ILE A 78 5.46 6.21 0.23
CA ILE A 78 4.74 4.95 0.10
C ILE A 78 5.57 3.85 -0.55
N GLU A 79 6.75 4.15 -1.07
CA GLU A 79 7.50 3.22 -1.92
C GLU A 79 7.91 1.94 -1.20
N HIS A 80 8.30 2.02 0.07
CA HIS A 80 8.73 0.81 0.80
C HIS A 80 7.55 -0.08 1.14
N THR A 81 6.41 0.54 1.45
CA THR A 81 5.17 -0.19 1.72
C THR A 81 4.72 -0.94 0.47
N LEU A 82 4.71 -0.24 -0.68
CA LEU A 82 4.30 -0.86 -1.93
C LEU A 82 5.26 -1.96 -2.36
N ALA A 83 6.56 -1.75 -2.15
CA ALA A 83 7.55 -2.77 -2.49
C ALA A 83 7.32 -4.06 -1.71
N ALA A 84 6.96 -3.94 -0.43
CA ALA A 84 6.65 -5.10 0.39
C ALA A 84 5.43 -5.86 -0.13
N LEU A 85 4.37 -5.12 -0.47
CA LEU A 85 3.14 -5.73 -0.96
C LEU A 85 3.37 -6.44 -2.29
N VAL A 86 4.05 -5.78 -3.22
CA VAL A 86 4.35 -6.37 -4.52
C VAL A 86 5.28 -7.57 -4.36
N GLY A 87 6.30 -7.46 -3.52
CA GLY A 87 7.25 -8.53 -3.31
C GLY A 87 6.63 -9.78 -2.73
N LEU A 88 5.58 -9.64 -1.94
CA LEU A 88 4.88 -10.78 -1.36
C LEU A 88 3.73 -11.30 -2.24
N GLY A 89 3.43 -10.61 -3.33
CA GLY A 89 2.36 -11.03 -4.21
C GLY A 89 0.98 -10.71 -3.67
N ILE A 90 0.85 -9.70 -2.82
CA ILE A 90 -0.43 -9.25 -2.31
C ILE A 90 -1.02 -8.27 -3.30
N ASP A 91 -2.25 -8.51 -3.73
CA ASP A 91 -2.93 -7.70 -4.73
C ASP A 91 -3.90 -6.70 -4.13
N ASN A 92 -4.51 -7.05 -3.01
CA ASN A 92 -5.63 -6.29 -2.47
C ASN A 92 -5.48 -6.06 -0.98
N VAL A 93 -5.46 -4.80 -0.59
CA VAL A 93 -5.30 -4.42 0.81
C VAL A 93 -5.82 -3.01 1.01
N MET A 94 -6.51 -2.76 2.13
CA MET A 94 -6.84 -1.42 2.56
C MET A 94 -5.87 -1.03 3.67
N ILE A 95 -5.23 0.11 3.54
CA ILE A 95 -4.21 0.56 4.48
C ILE A 95 -4.71 1.79 5.21
N ASP A 96 -4.98 1.64 6.50
CA ASP A 96 -5.37 2.76 7.35
C ASP A 96 -4.14 3.44 7.89
N LEU A 97 -4.11 4.75 7.77
CA LEU A 97 -2.96 5.54 8.18
C LEU A 97 -3.46 6.78 8.93
N ASN A 98 -3.00 6.98 10.15
CA ASN A 98 -3.46 8.11 10.96
C ASN A 98 -2.56 9.33 10.85
N GLY A 99 -1.90 9.50 9.71
CA GLY A 99 -1.05 10.64 9.44
C GLY A 99 -0.74 10.77 7.96
N PRO A 100 0.02 11.78 7.56
CA PRO A 100 0.28 12.05 6.14
C PRO A 100 1.46 11.28 5.55
N GLU A 101 2.17 10.50 6.36
CA GLU A 101 3.36 9.80 5.90
C GLU A 101 3.42 8.41 6.53
N THR A 102 3.85 7.40 5.73
CA THR A 102 4.04 6.05 6.27
C THR A 102 5.21 6.02 7.23
N PRO A 103 5.23 5.09 8.20
CA PRO A 103 6.37 4.99 9.11
C PRO A 103 7.61 4.51 8.36
N ILE A 104 8.75 5.12 8.66
CA ILE A 104 9.99 4.79 7.94
C ILE A 104 10.58 3.46 8.38
N MET A 105 10.31 3.02 9.58
CA MET A 105 10.85 1.82 10.17
C MET A 105 12.40 1.85 10.10
N ASP A 106 13.02 0.86 9.46
CA ASP A 106 14.48 0.82 9.32
C ASP A 106 14.96 1.40 7.99
N GLY A 107 14.05 2.04 7.23
CA GLY A 107 14.39 2.63 5.94
C GLY A 107 14.32 1.66 4.77
N SER A 108 13.83 0.44 5.01
CA SER A 108 13.65 -0.56 3.96
C SER A 108 12.24 -1.14 4.05
N SER A 109 11.93 -2.09 3.17
CA SER A 109 10.64 -2.78 3.20
C SER A 109 10.61 -3.98 4.15
N LYS A 110 11.73 -4.28 4.81
CA LYS A 110 11.90 -5.53 5.56
C LYS A 110 10.87 -5.71 6.66
N GLU A 111 10.62 -4.68 7.46
CA GLU A 111 9.70 -4.80 8.59
C GLU A 111 8.26 -4.91 8.13
N PHE A 112 7.93 -4.28 6.99
CA PHE A 112 6.60 -4.46 6.41
C PHE A 112 6.41 -5.89 5.92
N ILE A 113 7.45 -6.45 5.29
CA ILE A 113 7.40 -7.83 4.82
C ILE A 113 7.22 -8.79 6.01
N GLN A 114 7.94 -8.56 7.10
CA GLN A 114 7.82 -9.40 8.29
C GLN A 114 6.41 -9.33 8.87
N ALA A 115 5.86 -8.13 8.99
CA ALA A 115 4.51 -7.94 9.54
C ALA A 115 3.46 -8.62 8.67
N LEU A 116 3.52 -8.38 7.37
CA LEU A 116 2.53 -8.96 6.44
C LEU A 116 2.64 -10.48 6.38
N SER A 117 3.86 -11.00 6.41
CA SER A 117 4.08 -12.45 6.40
C SER A 117 3.53 -13.12 7.64
N SER A 118 3.55 -12.40 8.77
CA SER A 118 3.11 -12.98 10.04
C SER A 118 1.62 -13.31 10.07
N VAL A 119 0.81 -12.62 9.28
CA VAL A 119 -0.64 -12.86 9.25
C VAL A 119 -1.07 -13.80 8.13
N GLY A 120 -0.18 -14.08 7.20
CA GLY A 120 -0.45 -15.01 6.10
C GLY A 120 -1.28 -14.39 5.00
N MET A 121 -1.37 -15.11 3.89
CA MET A 121 -2.08 -14.65 2.72
C MET A 121 -3.25 -15.55 2.40
N GLU A 122 -4.28 -14.97 1.80
CA GLU A 122 -5.47 -15.69 1.38
C GLU A 122 -5.60 -15.57 -0.14
N THR A 123 -5.77 -16.70 -0.82
CA THR A 123 -6.01 -16.72 -2.26
C THR A 123 -7.48 -16.41 -2.51
N GLN A 124 -7.72 -15.51 -3.44
CA GLN A 124 -9.07 -15.05 -3.75
C GLN A 124 -9.58 -15.71 -5.03
N ASP A 125 -10.88 -15.75 -5.19
CA ASP A 125 -11.53 -16.38 -6.33
C ASP A 125 -11.66 -15.36 -7.47
N ALA A 126 -10.52 -14.85 -7.91
CA ALA A 126 -10.45 -13.91 -9.02
C ALA A 126 -9.07 -14.02 -9.61
N GLU A 127 -8.99 -14.05 -10.93
CA GLU A 127 -7.72 -14.16 -11.61
C GLU A 127 -7.01 -12.82 -11.60
N ARG A 128 -5.68 -12.88 -11.52
CA ARG A 128 -4.85 -11.70 -11.61
C ARG A 128 -4.83 -11.23 -13.06
N GLU A 129 -5.03 -9.94 -13.27
CA GLU A 129 -4.95 -9.36 -14.60
C GLU A 129 -3.56 -8.85 -14.86
N TYR A 130 -3.07 -9.09 -16.08
CA TYR A 130 -1.77 -8.61 -16.50
C TYR A 130 -1.93 -7.57 -17.58
N ILE A 131 -1.17 -6.50 -17.45
CA ILE A 131 -1.11 -5.48 -18.47
C ILE A 131 -0.31 -6.05 -19.63
N THR A 132 -0.82 -5.91 -20.84
CA THR A 132 -0.18 -6.43 -22.03
C THR A 132 1.11 -5.66 -22.31
N ILE A 133 2.17 -6.38 -22.67
CA ILE A 133 3.47 -5.76 -22.87
C ILE A 133 3.43 -4.71 -23.96
N ASN A 134 2.65 -4.92 -25.00
CA ASN A 134 2.59 -3.97 -26.11
C ASN A 134 1.94 -2.64 -25.72
N GLU A 135 1.46 -2.51 -24.52
CA GLU A 135 0.99 -1.25 -24.02
C GLU A 135 2.13 -0.32 -23.61
N ASN A 136 3.31 -0.87 -23.50
CA ASN A 136 4.51 -0.10 -23.17
C ASN A 136 4.39 0.69 -21.87
N ILE A 137 3.67 0.17 -20.94
CA ILE A 137 3.55 0.82 -19.65
C ILE A 137 4.73 0.41 -18.81
N THR A 138 5.49 1.40 -18.39
CA THR A 138 6.68 1.16 -17.62
C THR A 138 6.58 1.89 -16.30
N PHE A 139 6.75 1.16 -15.22
CA PHE A 139 6.76 1.72 -13.88
C PHE A 139 8.18 1.70 -13.37
N LYS A 140 8.67 2.84 -13.02
CA LYS A 140 10.03 2.99 -12.52
C LYS A 140 10.01 3.38 -11.07
#